data_f198b4145ea1404f4bf5efde6cdf3f34
#
_entry.id   f198b4145ea1404f4bf5efde6cdf3f34
#
_cell.length_a   1.000
_cell.length_b   1.000
_cell.length_c   1.000
_cell.angle_alpha   90.00
_cell.angle_beta   90.00
_cell.angle_gamma   90.00
#
_symmetry.space_group_name_H-M   'P 1'
#
loop_
_entity.id
_entity.type
_entity.pdbx_description
1 polymer ?
#
loop_
_entity_poly.entity_id
_entity_poly.type
_entity_poly.pdbx_seq_one_letter_code
_entity_poly.pdbx_strand_id
1 'polypeptide(L)'
;MFTERLFFLDWLGSRILSVKTDGSDVRTVVSTNCKEPDGIAVDVEAGHLYWTNMGTPEGDDGFILRSDLDGNDITTVVPVGDTFTPKQLQIDRANGKLYWSDREGMRVMRSNTDGSGIETLITFGVGDKDRADQTHWGVGMALDIGARKFYWTQKGGDDAGLGVIKRAGFDMPAGEDDTNRSDIEVLFEGLPEPIDIELDIENQQLYWTDRGDNTVSRAGMNLPVGSTAGNRQDREILVTGVNAAIGLALDRQRRRMFYTTLFDAKIGAADMDGGGATWIHTSEGSNLTGIAFVRLPD
;
A
#
# COMPACT_ATOMS: atom_id res chain seq x y z
N MET A 1 26.30 -10.75 6.56
CA MET A 1 25.15 -11.52 6.00
C MET A 1 23.90 -10.68 6.19
N PHE A 2 22.77 -11.06 5.60
CA PHE A 2 21.49 -10.37 5.79
C PHE A 2 20.42 -11.39 6.15
N THR A 3 19.58 -11.03 7.12
CA THR A 3 18.36 -11.78 7.42
C THR A 3 17.19 -11.16 6.66
N GLU A 4 16.48 -11.95 5.85
CA GLU A 4 15.28 -11.51 5.11
C GLU A 4 14.05 -11.69 5.97
N ARG A 5 13.29 -10.60 6.12
CA ARG A 5 12.07 -10.59 6.93
C ARG A 5 10.93 -9.87 6.22
N LEU A 6 9.74 -10.29 6.58
CA LEU A 6 8.49 -9.62 6.29
C LEU A 6 7.99 -8.98 7.58
N PHE A 7 7.71 -7.68 7.55
CA PHE A 7 6.93 -7.02 8.58
C PHE A 7 5.50 -6.95 8.07
N PHE A 8 4.53 -7.26 8.92
CA PHE A 8 3.12 -7.29 8.52
C PHE A 8 2.21 -6.87 9.66
N LEU A 9 1.03 -6.41 9.28
CA LEU A 9 0.06 -5.84 10.19
C LEU A 9 -1.07 -6.83 10.45
N ASP A 10 -1.35 -7.03 11.73
CA ASP A 10 -2.48 -7.79 12.24
C ASP A 10 -3.57 -6.80 12.68
N TRP A 11 -4.54 -6.59 11.78
CA TRP A 11 -5.60 -5.61 11.97
C TRP A 11 -6.46 -5.94 13.19
N LEU A 12 -6.94 -7.19 13.31
CA LEU A 12 -7.80 -7.62 14.41
C LEU A 12 -7.03 -7.74 15.73
N GLY A 13 -5.77 -8.17 15.68
CA GLY A 13 -4.89 -8.24 16.84
C GLY A 13 -4.29 -6.91 17.27
N SER A 14 -4.49 -5.82 16.50
CA SER A 14 -3.98 -4.48 16.77
C SER A 14 -2.47 -4.48 17.09
N ARG A 15 -1.68 -5.10 16.21
CA ARG A 15 -0.22 -5.28 16.40
C ARG A 15 0.53 -5.37 15.09
N ILE A 16 1.84 -5.19 15.18
CA ILE A 16 2.80 -5.41 14.10
C ILE A 16 3.63 -6.65 14.42
N LEU A 17 3.75 -7.52 13.44
CA LEU A 17 4.54 -8.73 13.55
C LEU A 17 5.64 -8.74 12.48
N SER A 18 6.63 -9.61 12.69
CA SER A 18 7.58 -9.93 11.63
C SER A 18 7.81 -11.44 11.57
N VAL A 19 8.14 -11.92 10.37
CA VAL A 19 8.42 -13.34 10.09
C VAL A 19 9.53 -13.44 9.05
N LYS A 20 10.35 -14.49 9.10
CA LYS A 20 11.28 -14.76 8.00
C LYS A 20 10.54 -15.15 6.72
N THR A 21 11.17 -14.95 5.58
CA THR A 21 10.56 -15.23 4.26
C THR A 21 10.27 -16.72 4.01
N ASP A 22 10.71 -17.62 4.89
CA ASP A 22 10.38 -19.04 4.90
C ASP A 22 9.21 -19.38 5.87
N GLY A 23 8.62 -18.37 6.52
CA GLY A 23 7.55 -18.53 7.50
C GLY A 23 8.01 -18.82 8.92
N SER A 24 9.31 -18.97 9.17
CA SER A 24 9.86 -19.24 10.51
C SER A 24 10.10 -17.96 11.31
N ASP A 25 10.39 -18.11 12.61
CA ASP A 25 10.81 -17.03 13.51
C ASP A 25 9.84 -15.83 13.53
N VAL A 26 8.57 -16.12 13.83
CA VAL A 26 7.52 -15.09 14.01
C VAL A 26 7.79 -14.32 15.30
N ARG A 27 7.75 -12.98 15.22
CA ARG A 27 7.96 -12.08 16.36
C ARG A 27 6.90 -11.00 16.40
N THR A 28 6.43 -10.66 17.59
CA THR A 28 5.66 -9.42 17.79
C THR A 28 6.65 -8.27 17.92
N VAL A 29 6.50 -7.27 17.05
CA VAL A 29 7.34 -6.07 17.01
C VAL A 29 6.69 -4.95 17.79
N VAL A 30 5.40 -4.64 17.50
CA VAL A 30 4.62 -3.64 18.21
C VAL A 30 3.32 -4.29 18.69
N SER A 31 2.98 -4.11 19.98
CA SER A 31 1.74 -4.63 20.58
C SER A 31 0.89 -3.55 21.24
N THR A 32 1.25 -2.29 21.08
CA THR A 32 0.54 -1.12 21.64
C THR A 32 0.43 -0.04 20.57
N ASN A 33 -0.50 0.92 20.76
CA ASN A 33 -0.67 2.06 19.85
C ASN A 33 -0.94 1.66 18.37
N CYS A 34 -1.50 0.47 18.16
CA CYS A 34 -2.05 0.05 16.88
C CYS A 34 -3.58 0.11 16.95
N LYS A 35 -4.20 0.90 16.08
CA LYS A 35 -5.66 1.03 16.00
C LYS A 35 -6.09 0.79 14.55
N GLU A 36 -6.50 -0.43 14.27
CA GLU A 36 -6.82 -0.86 12.90
C GLU A 36 -5.66 -0.58 11.92
N PRO A 37 -4.45 -1.16 12.16
CA PRO A 37 -3.28 -0.87 11.35
C PRO A 37 -3.47 -1.42 9.92
N ASP A 38 -3.04 -0.64 8.89
CA ASP A 38 -3.26 -1.03 7.49
C ASP A 38 -2.01 -0.94 6.59
N GLY A 39 -1.33 0.19 6.53
CA GLY A 39 -0.14 0.38 5.71
C GLY A 39 1.15 0.34 6.53
N ILE A 40 2.23 -0.18 5.95
CA ILE A 40 3.51 -0.32 6.61
C ILE A 40 4.67 0.02 5.66
N ALA A 41 5.62 0.80 6.13
CA ALA A 41 6.89 1.05 5.43
C ALA A 41 8.07 0.92 6.39
N VAL A 42 9.18 0.40 5.90
CA VAL A 42 10.38 0.18 6.72
C VAL A 42 11.57 0.89 6.09
N ASP A 43 12.23 1.73 6.86
CA ASP A 43 13.51 2.35 6.52
C ASP A 43 14.61 1.66 7.32
N VAL A 44 15.24 0.66 6.71
CA VAL A 44 16.32 -0.12 7.35
C VAL A 44 17.55 0.75 7.61
N GLU A 45 17.83 1.72 6.74
CA GLU A 45 19.02 2.58 6.86
C GLU A 45 18.88 3.57 8.03
N ALA A 46 17.71 4.18 8.17
CA ALA A 46 17.40 5.05 9.30
C ALA A 46 17.03 4.28 10.58
N GLY A 47 16.78 2.97 10.47
CA GLY A 47 16.34 2.14 11.59
C GLY A 47 14.90 2.39 12.01
N HIS A 48 14.01 2.76 11.09
CA HIS A 48 12.63 3.17 11.39
C HIS A 48 11.58 2.27 10.73
N LEU A 49 10.52 2.02 11.48
CA LEU A 49 9.30 1.38 11.06
C LEU A 49 8.16 2.40 11.13
N TYR A 50 7.41 2.58 10.04
CA TYR A 50 6.26 3.48 9.94
C TYR A 50 4.99 2.65 9.70
N TRP A 51 3.88 3.03 10.33
CA TRP A 51 2.58 2.40 10.05
C TRP A 51 1.43 3.39 10.16
N THR A 52 0.41 3.13 9.37
CA THR A 52 -0.86 3.85 9.45
C THR A 52 -1.79 3.16 10.44
N ASN A 53 -2.59 3.94 11.12
CA ASN A 53 -3.71 3.51 11.94
C ASN A 53 -4.96 4.13 11.35
N MET A 54 -5.88 3.31 10.86
CA MET A 54 -7.10 3.79 10.21
C MET A 54 -8.04 4.52 11.17
N GLY A 55 -7.95 4.23 12.45
CA GLY A 55 -8.86 4.76 13.43
C GLY A 55 -10.20 4.04 13.43
N THR A 56 -11.23 4.68 13.98
CA THR A 56 -12.60 4.17 13.96
C THR A 56 -13.21 4.41 12.58
N PRO A 57 -13.91 3.45 11.97
CA PRO A 57 -14.62 3.70 10.73
C PRO A 57 -15.49 4.98 10.82
N GLU A 58 -15.37 5.88 9.84
CA GLU A 58 -16.04 7.19 9.78
C GLU A 58 -15.67 8.17 10.93
N GLY A 59 -14.66 7.82 11.74
CA GLY A 59 -14.35 8.55 12.97
C GLY A 59 -13.43 9.77 12.80
N ASP A 60 -12.82 10.00 11.65
CA ASP A 60 -11.81 11.06 11.42
C ASP A 60 -10.73 11.09 12.53
N ASP A 61 -10.31 9.90 12.95
CA ASP A 61 -9.36 9.72 14.04
C ASP A 61 -8.16 8.84 13.64
N GLY A 62 -7.86 8.80 12.34
CA GLY A 62 -6.69 8.15 11.79
C GLY A 62 -5.39 8.90 12.13
N PHE A 63 -4.29 8.19 12.15
CA PHE A 63 -2.96 8.75 12.46
C PHE A 63 -1.84 7.84 11.92
N ILE A 64 -0.62 8.38 11.85
CA ILE A 64 0.58 7.62 11.44
C ILE A 64 1.62 7.68 12.56
N LEU A 65 2.19 6.54 12.89
CA LEU A 65 3.23 6.40 13.89
C LEU A 65 4.53 5.88 13.28
N ARG A 66 5.59 6.04 14.05
CA ARG A 66 6.93 5.49 13.80
C ARG A 66 7.50 4.87 15.07
N SER A 67 8.29 3.82 14.92
CA SER A 67 9.16 3.24 15.97
C SER A 67 10.55 2.96 15.42
N ASP A 68 11.45 2.46 16.28
CA ASP A 68 12.62 1.71 15.81
C ASP A 68 12.19 0.34 15.22
N LEU A 69 13.13 -0.43 14.66
CA LEU A 69 12.82 -1.72 14.02
C LEU A 69 12.44 -2.82 15.01
N ASP A 70 12.68 -2.61 16.31
CA ASP A 70 12.32 -3.51 17.41
C ASP A 70 10.99 -3.10 18.08
N GLY A 71 10.34 -2.03 17.60
CA GLY A 71 9.05 -1.54 18.09
C GLY A 71 9.14 -0.60 19.30
N ASN A 72 10.33 -0.12 19.65
CA ASN A 72 10.53 0.86 20.71
C ASN A 72 10.46 2.30 20.17
N ASP A 73 10.53 3.28 21.07
CA ASP A 73 10.58 4.72 20.75
C ASP A 73 9.44 5.17 19.84
N ILE A 74 8.22 4.69 20.13
CA ILE A 74 7.03 5.01 19.33
C ILE A 74 6.76 6.51 19.41
N THR A 75 6.69 7.16 18.25
CA THR A 75 6.42 8.58 18.08
C THR A 75 5.33 8.84 17.05
N THR A 76 4.55 9.90 17.25
CA THR A 76 3.55 10.35 16.29
C THR A 76 4.23 11.08 15.14
N VAL A 77 3.94 10.67 13.91
CA VAL A 77 4.38 11.33 12.68
C VAL A 77 3.24 12.19 12.13
N VAL A 78 2.06 11.61 11.93
CA VAL A 78 0.87 12.37 11.52
C VAL A 78 -0.17 12.22 12.63
N PRO A 79 -0.54 13.31 13.32
CA PRO A 79 -1.50 13.25 14.43
C PRO A 79 -2.95 13.10 13.92
N VAL A 80 -3.83 12.72 14.84
CA VAL A 80 -5.28 12.77 14.62
C VAL A 80 -5.73 14.16 14.20
N GLY A 81 -6.58 14.22 13.16
CA GLY A 81 -7.10 15.45 12.57
C GLY A 81 -6.35 15.91 11.31
N ASP A 82 -5.14 15.40 11.06
CA ASP A 82 -4.38 15.72 9.85
C ASP A 82 -4.58 14.68 8.73
N THR A 83 -5.08 13.50 9.08
CA THR A 83 -5.50 12.45 8.12
C THR A 83 -6.76 11.77 8.63
N PHE A 84 -7.65 11.35 7.72
CA PHE A 84 -8.94 10.76 8.09
C PHE A 84 -8.81 9.25 8.34
N THR A 85 -8.48 8.49 7.29
CA THR A 85 -8.33 7.02 7.33
C THR A 85 -7.12 6.64 6.47
N PRO A 86 -5.90 6.83 6.99
CA PRO A 86 -4.69 6.54 6.22
C PRO A 86 -4.59 5.03 5.95
N LYS A 87 -4.38 4.68 4.68
CA LYS A 87 -4.25 3.32 4.17
C LYS A 87 -2.78 3.00 3.87
N GLN A 88 -2.49 2.39 2.73
CA GLN A 88 -1.12 2.04 2.35
C GLN A 88 -0.22 3.28 2.31
N LEU A 89 1.02 3.11 2.78
CA LEU A 89 2.00 4.17 2.76
C LEU A 89 3.33 3.70 2.15
N GLN A 90 4.05 4.66 1.58
CA GLN A 90 5.37 4.44 0.99
C GLN A 90 6.36 5.51 1.45
N ILE A 91 7.64 5.18 1.42
CA ILE A 91 8.72 6.07 1.81
C ILE A 91 9.69 6.38 0.66
N ASP A 92 9.90 7.66 0.39
CA ASP A 92 11.01 8.18 -0.40
C ASP A 92 12.17 8.50 0.57
N ARG A 93 13.05 7.50 0.77
CA ARG A 93 14.21 7.62 1.68
C ARG A 93 15.18 8.72 1.24
N ALA A 94 15.37 8.87 -0.07
CA ALA A 94 16.34 9.83 -0.61
C ALA A 94 15.96 11.29 -0.31
N ASN A 95 14.66 11.58 -0.27
CA ASN A 95 14.14 12.92 -0.02
C ASN A 95 13.47 13.08 1.37
N GLY A 96 13.49 12.03 2.20
CA GLY A 96 12.91 12.04 3.54
C GLY A 96 11.41 12.30 3.55
N LYS A 97 10.65 11.65 2.63
CA LYS A 97 9.21 11.86 2.47
C LYS A 97 8.43 10.58 2.70
N LEU A 98 7.26 10.71 3.33
CA LEU A 98 6.20 9.70 3.38
C LEU A 98 5.07 10.09 2.45
N TYR A 99 4.47 9.11 1.79
CA TYR A 99 3.28 9.25 0.93
C TYR A 99 2.24 8.23 1.38
N TRP A 100 0.97 8.62 1.43
CA TRP A 100 -0.11 7.70 1.77
C TRP A 100 -1.41 8.05 1.08
N SER A 101 -2.26 7.04 0.91
CA SER A 101 -3.66 7.23 0.53
C SER A 101 -4.50 7.43 1.79
N ASP A 102 -5.33 8.46 1.81
CA ASP A 102 -6.27 8.78 2.88
C ASP A 102 -7.69 8.47 2.40
N ARG A 103 -8.19 7.26 2.72
CA ARG A 103 -9.35 6.64 2.06
C ARG A 103 -10.61 7.47 2.19
N GLU A 104 -11.16 7.63 3.38
CA GLU A 104 -12.35 8.45 3.63
C GLU A 104 -12.04 9.95 3.66
N GLY A 105 -10.75 10.33 3.79
CA GLY A 105 -10.28 11.68 3.50
C GLY A 105 -10.31 12.01 2.00
N MET A 106 -10.46 10.99 1.14
CA MET A 106 -10.58 11.10 -0.32
C MET A 106 -9.42 11.87 -0.95
N ARG A 107 -8.18 11.52 -0.58
CA ARG A 107 -7.00 12.26 -1.02
C ARG A 107 -5.73 11.40 -1.03
N VAL A 108 -4.73 11.85 -1.76
CA VAL A 108 -3.33 11.42 -1.60
C VAL A 108 -2.56 12.49 -0.85
N MET A 109 -1.80 12.08 0.12
CA MET A 109 -1.06 12.99 1.01
C MET A 109 0.42 12.66 1.05
N ARG A 110 1.20 13.66 1.48
CA ARG A 110 2.63 13.55 1.71
C ARG A 110 3.06 14.36 2.94
N SER A 111 4.12 13.90 3.61
CA SER A 111 4.81 14.68 4.66
C SER A 111 6.31 14.43 4.62
N ASN A 112 7.06 15.15 5.43
CA ASN A 112 8.40 14.73 5.81
C ASN A 112 8.31 13.49 6.73
N THR A 113 9.39 12.69 6.81
CA THR A 113 9.46 11.49 7.67
C THR A 113 9.41 11.83 9.17
N ASP A 114 9.60 13.08 9.54
CA ASP A 114 9.42 13.60 10.91
C ASP A 114 8.00 14.15 11.19
N GLY A 115 7.12 14.11 10.19
CA GLY A 115 5.74 14.58 10.28
C GLY A 115 5.54 16.06 9.95
N SER A 116 6.60 16.81 9.71
CA SER A 116 6.46 18.20 9.28
C SER A 116 6.04 18.30 7.81
N GLY A 117 5.48 19.43 7.39
CA GLY A 117 5.17 19.71 5.99
C GLY A 117 4.13 18.75 5.40
N ILE A 118 3.08 18.45 6.17
CA ILE A 118 1.93 17.68 5.67
C ILE A 118 1.23 18.47 4.56
N GLU A 119 1.00 17.83 3.43
CA GLU A 119 0.36 18.42 2.26
C GLU A 119 -0.54 17.42 1.53
N THR A 120 -1.61 17.92 0.93
CA THR A 120 -2.47 17.15 0.03
C THR A 120 -1.93 17.27 -1.39
N LEU A 121 -1.74 16.14 -2.05
CA LEU A 121 -1.26 16.08 -3.44
C LEU A 121 -2.39 15.96 -4.45
N ILE A 122 -3.46 15.26 -4.07
CA ILE A 122 -4.67 15.07 -4.90
C ILE A 122 -5.87 14.97 -3.95
N THR A 123 -6.95 15.67 -4.30
CA THR A 123 -8.28 15.52 -3.69
C THR A 123 -9.22 14.82 -4.70
N PHE A 124 -9.85 13.71 -4.28
CA PHE A 124 -10.76 12.92 -5.12
C PHE A 124 -12.21 13.36 -4.97
N GLY A 125 -12.57 13.95 -3.83
CA GLY A 125 -13.93 14.37 -3.50
C GLY A 125 -13.97 15.20 -2.21
N VAL A 126 -15.11 15.79 -1.93
CA VAL A 126 -15.31 16.65 -0.75
C VAL A 126 -16.68 16.41 -0.09
N GLY A 127 -16.67 16.36 1.24
CA GLY A 127 -17.88 16.24 2.05
C GLY A 127 -18.46 14.81 2.07
N ASP A 128 -19.52 14.65 2.86
CA ASP A 128 -20.07 13.33 3.21
C ASP A 128 -20.69 12.59 2.02
N LYS A 129 -21.22 13.33 1.05
CA LYS A 129 -21.81 12.72 -0.16
C LYS A 129 -20.75 11.99 -0.99
N ASP A 130 -19.60 12.64 -1.24
CA ASP A 130 -18.52 12.04 -2.00
C ASP A 130 -17.82 10.94 -1.18
N ARG A 131 -17.73 11.11 0.15
CA ARG A 131 -17.19 10.11 1.06
C ARG A 131 -18.00 8.81 1.06
N ALA A 132 -19.32 8.88 0.85
CA ALA A 132 -20.16 7.70 0.71
C ALA A 132 -19.98 6.95 -0.62
N ASP A 133 -19.35 7.59 -1.61
CA ASP A 133 -19.04 6.99 -2.91
C ASP A 133 -17.64 6.37 -2.89
N GLN A 134 -17.57 5.05 -2.85
CA GLN A 134 -16.32 4.30 -2.77
C GLN A 134 -15.41 4.46 -4.00
N THR A 135 -15.88 5.06 -5.09
CA THR A 135 -15.02 5.41 -6.24
C THR A 135 -14.02 6.51 -5.91
N HIS A 136 -14.27 7.28 -4.84
CA HIS A 136 -13.34 8.29 -4.31
C HIS A 136 -12.33 7.73 -3.28
N TRP A 137 -12.38 6.44 -2.97
CA TRP A 137 -11.56 5.83 -1.94
C TRP A 137 -10.19 5.37 -2.47
N GLY A 138 -9.15 6.16 -2.22
CA GLY A 138 -7.76 5.78 -2.47
C GLY A 138 -7.25 4.79 -1.42
N VAL A 139 -6.52 3.74 -1.84
CA VAL A 139 -6.04 2.69 -0.95
C VAL A 139 -4.55 2.41 -1.11
N GLY A 140 -4.13 1.87 -2.26
CA GLY A 140 -2.74 1.49 -2.52
C GLY A 140 -1.85 2.70 -2.84
N MET A 141 -0.55 2.55 -2.63
CA MET A 141 0.45 3.58 -2.90
C MET A 141 1.77 2.96 -3.35
N ALA A 142 2.34 3.46 -4.45
CA ALA A 142 3.69 3.11 -4.88
C ALA A 142 4.45 4.31 -5.44
N LEU A 143 5.78 4.29 -5.40
CA LEU A 143 6.63 5.40 -5.82
C LEU A 143 7.62 4.97 -6.90
N ASP A 144 7.69 5.72 -7.98
CA ASP A 144 8.80 5.74 -8.93
C ASP A 144 9.65 6.99 -8.65
N ILE A 145 10.67 6.81 -7.80
CA ILE A 145 11.54 7.91 -7.37
C ILE A 145 12.33 8.47 -8.57
N GLY A 146 12.76 7.59 -9.48
CA GLY A 146 13.55 7.98 -10.66
C GLY A 146 12.75 8.85 -11.64
N ALA A 147 11.52 8.47 -11.92
CA ALA A 147 10.61 9.25 -12.77
C ALA A 147 9.88 10.36 -12.01
N ARG A 148 10.06 10.48 -10.68
CA ARG A 148 9.36 11.42 -9.80
C ARG A 148 7.84 11.30 -9.93
N LYS A 149 7.30 10.07 -9.88
CA LYS A 149 5.87 9.77 -9.97
C LYS A 149 5.43 8.91 -8.80
N PHE A 150 4.21 9.15 -8.31
CA PHE A 150 3.50 8.25 -7.42
C PHE A 150 2.31 7.62 -8.15
N TYR A 151 2.00 6.40 -7.72
CA TYR A 151 0.92 5.57 -8.25
C TYR A 151 -0.03 5.25 -7.11
N TRP A 152 -1.33 5.21 -7.38
CA TRP A 152 -2.33 4.82 -6.40
C TRP A 152 -3.46 4.02 -7.02
N THR A 153 -4.14 3.28 -6.17
CA THR A 153 -5.39 2.60 -6.50
C THR A 153 -6.58 3.36 -5.91
N GLN A 154 -7.70 3.41 -6.63
CA GLN A 154 -9.02 3.70 -6.05
C GLN A 154 -9.86 2.44 -6.19
N LYS A 155 -10.34 1.91 -5.05
CA LYS A 155 -10.90 0.56 -5.03
C LYS A 155 -12.24 0.40 -5.75
N GLY A 156 -13.04 1.48 -5.86
CA GLY A 156 -14.43 1.36 -6.26
C GLY A 156 -15.28 0.71 -5.16
N GLY A 157 -16.43 0.18 -5.48
CA GLY A 157 -17.23 -0.63 -4.55
C GLY A 157 -16.70 -2.06 -4.45
N ASP A 158 -17.20 -2.83 -3.48
CA ASP A 158 -16.80 -4.23 -3.29
C ASP A 158 -17.14 -5.05 -4.55
N ASP A 159 -16.12 -5.54 -5.26
CA ASP A 159 -16.21 -6.26 -6.55
C ASP A 159 -17.14 -5.58 -7.59
N ALA A 160 -17.16 -4.25 -7.58
CA ALA A 160 -18.09 -3.49 -8.42
C ALA A 160 -17.60 -3.28 -9.88
N GLY A 161 -16.35 -3.60 -10.18
CA GLY A 161 -15.76 -3.32 -11.49
C GLY A 161 -15.58 -1.82 -11.77
N LEU A 162 -15.41 -1.01 -10.73
CA LEU A 162 -15.23 0.44 -10.79
C LEU A 162 -13.85 0.88 -10.30
N GLY A 163 -12.99 -0.08 -9.97
CA GLY A 163 -11.64 0.19 -9.51
C GLY A 163 -10.75 0.76 -10.60
N VAL A 164 -9.81 1.61 -10.21
CA VAL A 164 -8.86 2.27 -11.11
C VAL A 164 -7.45 2.27 -10.54
N ILE A 165 -6.45 2.27 -11.43
CA ILE A 165 -5.06 2.56 -11.08
C ILE A 165 -4.64 3.82 -11.83
N LYS A 166 -4.04 4.76 -11.11
CA LYS A 166 -3.61 6.06 -11.63
C LYS A 166 -2.19 6.38 -11.20
N ARG A 167 -1.60 7.40 -11.85
CA ARG A 167 -0.32 7.99 -11.45
C ARG A 167 -0.30 9.49 -11.70
N ALA A 168 0.55 10.22 -10.98
CA ALA A 168 0.83 11.64 -11.18
C ALA A 168 2.28 11.97 -10.81
N GLY A 169 2.74 13.17 -11.13
CA GLY A 169 4.06 13.65 -10.73
C GLY A 169 4.15 13.99 -9.24
N PHE A 170 5.35 13.93 -8.66
CA PHE A 170 5.58 14.38 -7.26
C PHE A 170 5.33 15.87 -7.08
N ASP A 171 5.60 16.66 -8.13
CA ASP A 171 5.44 18.09 -8.09
C ASP A 171 4.07 18.50 -8.64
N MET A 172 3.47 19.50 -8.01
CA MET A 172 2.24 20.10 -8.51
C MET A 172 2.52 20.85 -9.82
N PRO A 173 1.74 20.63 -10.90
CA PRO A 173 1.89 21.42 -12.12
C PRO A 173 1.71 22.92 -11.84
N ALA A 174 2.45 23.76 -12.56
CA ALA A 174 2.48 25.19 -12.31
C ALA A 174 1.09 25.84 -12.50
N GLY A 175 0.59 26.49 -11.45
CA GLY A 175 -0.71 27.17 -11.46
C GLY A 175 -1.90 26.26 -11.18
N GLU A 176 -1.65 25.00 -10.81
CA GLU A 176 -2.67 24.03 -10.43
C GLU A 176 -2.63 23.78 -8.91
N ASP A 177 -3.65 23.10 -8.39
CA ASP A 177 -3.78 22.67 -7.01
C ASP A 177 -4.21 21.19 -6.95
N ASP A 178 -4.38 20.66 -5.75
CA ASP A 178 -4.74 19.25 -5.50
C ASP A 178 -6.12 18.85 -6.05
N THR A 179 -6.97 19.82 -6.44
CA THR A 179 -8.32 19.57 -6.97
C THR A 179 -8.40 19.57 -8.50
N ASN A 180 -7.39 20.12 -9.18
CA ASN A 180 -7.47 20.35 -10.63
C ASN A 180 -6.22 19.91 -11.42
N ARG A 181 -5.41 18.98 -10.87
CA ARG A 181 -4.17 18.49 -11.51
C ARG A 181 -4.43 17.90 -12.91
N SER A 182 -3.73 18.43 -13.91
CA SER A 182 -3.80 17.98 -15.31
C SER A 182 -2.85 16.82 -15.63
N ASP A 183 -1.90 16.50 -14.75
CA ASP A 183 -0.88 15.47 -14.94
C ASP A 183 -1.31 14.07 -14.45
N ILE A 184 -2.56 13.90 -14.05
CA ILE A 184 -3.10 12.60 -13.64
C ILE A 184 -3.28 11.71 -14.88
N GLU A 185 -2.59 10.58 -14.89
CA GLU A 185 -2.72 9.56 -15.94
C GLU A 185 -3.50 8.36 -15.38
N VAL A 186 -4.55 7.92 -16.09
CA VAL A 186 -5.29 6.71 -15.76
C VAL A 186 -4.64 5.53 -16.46
N LEU A 187 -4.22 4.51 -15.70
CA LEU A 187 -3.53 3.32 -16.21
C LEU A 187 -4.47 2.12 -16.36
N PHE A 188 -5.44 1.99 -15.45
CA PHE A 188 -6.49 0.98 -15.50
C PHE A 188 -7.82 1.56 -15.09
N GLU A 189 -8.88 1.09 -15.74
CA GLU A 189 -10.29 1.29 -15.38
C GLU A 189 -11.02 -0.06 -15.38
N GLY A 190 -12.08 -0.15 -14.62
CA GLY A 190 -12.93 -1.33 -14.60
C GLY A 190 -12.33 -2.52 -13.87
N LEU A 191 -11.37 -2.31 -12.97
CA LEU A 191 -10.85 -3.36 -12.09
C LEU A 191 -11.90 -3.74 -11.03
N PRO A 192 -11.95 -5.01 -10.58
CA PRO A 192 -12.90 -5.45 -9.57
C PRO A 192 -12.82 -4.65 -8.27
N GLU A 193 -11.67 -4.70 -7.58
CA GLU A 193 -11.39 -3.94 -6.36
C GLU A 193 -9.88 -3.92 -6.07
N PRO A 194 -9.07 -3.11 -6.79
CA PRO A 194 -7.62 -3.04 -6.58
C PRO A 194 -7.30 -2.42 -5.22
N ILE A 195 -6.42 -3.05 -4.46
CA ILE A 195 -6.04 -2.62 -3.11
C ILE A 195 -4.61 -2.10 -3.09
N ASP A 196 -3.61 -2.94 -2.91
CA ASP A 196 -2.22 -2.52 -2.81
C ASP A 196 -1.52 -2.57 -4.17
N ILE A 197 -0.47 -1.78 -4.33
CA ILE A 197 0.28 -1.66 -5.58
C ILE A 197 1.78 -1.57 -5.31
N GLU A 198 2.56 -2.30 -6.10
CA GLU A 198 4.02 -2.30 -6.08
C GLU A 198 4.61 -2.19 -7.50
N LEU A 199 5.82 -1.62 -7.60
CA LEU A 199 6.47 -1.39 -8.88
C LEU A 199 7.77 -2.19 -9.01
N ASP A 200 7.95 -2.85 -10.14
CA ASP A 200 9.24 -3.35 -10.62
C ASP A 200 9.75 -2.40 -11.72
N ILE A 201 10.43 -1.34 -11.27
CA ILE A 201 10.90 -0.25 -12.14
C ILE A 201 11.86 -0.76 -13.21
N GLU A 202 12.75 -1.70 -12.86
CA GLU A 202 13.75 -2.25 -13.79
C GLU A 202 13.09 -2.96 -14.97
N ASN A 203 12.01 -3.70 -14.71
CA ASN A 203 11.27 -4.44 -15.73
C ASN A 203 10.03 -3.70 -16.24
N GLN A 204 9.81 -2.45 -15.81
CA GLN A 204 8.67 -1.62 -16.19
C GLN A 204 7.31 -2.31 -15.96
N GLN A 205 7.17 -2.98 -14.81
CA GLN A 205 5.96 -3.70 -14.40
C GLN A 205 5.36 -3.10 -13.14
N LEU A 206 4.05 -3.04 -13.08
CA LEU A 206 3.28 -2.79 -11.87
C LEU A 206 2.54 -4.08 -11.46
N TYR A 207 2.46 -4.29 -10.15
CA TYR A 207 1.79 -5.42 -9.52
C TYR A 207 0.74 -4.88 -8.58
N TRP A 208 -0.40 -5.57 -8.46
CA TRP A 208 -1.42 -5.19 -7.47
C TRP A 208 -2.15 -6.40 -6.93
N THR A 209 -2.64 -6.27 -5.70
CA THR A 209 -3.64 -7.15 -5.13
C THR A 209 -5.03 -6.66 -5.52
N ASP A 210 -5.92 -7.58 -5.83
CA ASP A 210 -7.32 -7.25 -6.13
C ASP A 210 -8.23 -8.07 -5.21
N ARG A 211 -8.96 -7.38 -4.33
CA ARG A 211 -9.85 -8.00 -3.34
C ARG A 211 -11.12 -8.54 -3.99
N GLY A 212 -11.59 -7.90 -5.05
CA GLY A 212 -12.84 -8.24 -5.71
C GLY A 212 -12.78 -9.60 -6.39
N ASP A 213 -11.73 -9.87 -7.17
CA ASP A 213 -11.55 -11.17 -7.82
C ASP A 213 -10.56 -12.11 -7.11
N ASN A 214 -10.07 -11.71 -5.92
CA ASN A 214 -9.18 -12.53 -5.09
C ASN A 214 -7.86 -12.92 -5.78
N THR A 215 -7.21 -11.96 -6.41
CA THR A 215 -6.00 -12.20 -7.22
C THR A 215 -4.81 -11.33 -6.82
N VAL A 216 -3.61 -11.76 -7.26
CA VAL A 216 -2.47 -10.88 -7.48
C VAL A 216 -2.25 -10.79 -8.98
N SER A 217 -2.17 -9.59 -9.50
CA SER A 217 -2.06 -9.31 -10.94
C SER A 217 -0.82 -8.46 -11.26
N ARG A 218 -0.43 -8.50 -12.54
CA ARG A 218 0.67 -7.69 -13.09
C ARG A 218 0.27 -7.08 -14.44
N ALA A 219 0.89 -5.95 -14.80
CA ALA A 219 0.85 -5.38 -16.14
C ALA A 219 2.02 -4.43 -16.38
N GLY A 220 2.18 -3.95 -17.60
CA GLY A 220 3.14 -2.89 -17.90
C GLY A 220 2.81 -1.57 -17.19
N MET A 221 3.82 -0.82 -16.77
CA MET A 221 3.67 0.50 -16.13
C MET A 221 3.11 1.57 -17.07
N ASN A 222 3.13 1.35 -18.37
CA ASN A 222 2.60 2.27 -19.39
C ASN A 222 1.47 1.60 -20.16
N LEU A 223 0.56 2.42 -20.72
CA LEU A 223 -0.47 1.92 -21.60
C LEU A 223 0.17 1.31 -22.88
N PRO A 224 -0.23 0.10 -23.28
CA PRO A 224 0.18 -0.43 -24.58
C PRO A 224 -0.23 0.50 -25.72
N VAL A 225 0.57 0.54 -26.77
CA VAL A 225 0.31 1.40 -27.95
C VAL A 225 -1.07 1.07 -28.55
N GLY A 226 -1.91 2.08 -28.68
CA GLY A 226 -3.27 1.94 -29.20
C GLY A 226 -4.32 1.50 -28.19
N SER A 227 -3.95 1.34 -26.92
CA SER A 227 -4.87 1.02 -25.82
C SER A 227 -5.28 2.26 -25.03
N THR A 228 -6.40 2.14 -24.35
CA THR A 228 -6.86 3.04 -23.28
C THR A 228 -6.84 2.30 -21.94
N ALA A 229 -7.01 3.01 -20.84
CA ALA A 229 -7.09 2.41 -19.51
C ALA A 229 -8.20 1.34 -19.39
N GLY A 230 -9.34 1.55 -20.06
CA GLY A 230 -10.50 0.65 -20.01
C GLY A 230 -10.45 -0.53 -20.99
N ASN A 231 -9.50 -0.56 -21.96
CA ASN A 231 -9.46 -1.65 -22.96
C ASN A 231 -8.11 -2.33 -23.08
N ARG A 232 -7.14 -2.04 -22.20
CA ARG A 232 -5.83 -2.70 -22.23
C ARG A 232 -5.96 -4.19 -21.92
N GLN A 233 -5.16 -5.01 -22.60
CA GLN A 233 -5.23 -6.47 -22.55
C GLN A 233 -3.97 -7.12 -21.96
N ASP A 234 -3.06 -6.34 -21.39
CA ASP A 234 -1.79 -6.81 -20.83
C ASP A 234 -1.83 -7.11 -19.34
N ARG A 235 -3.04 -7.16 -18.73
CA ARG A 235 -3.22 -7.69 -17.38
C ARG A 235 -2.93 -9.19 -17.38
N GLU A 236 -2.02 -9.61 -16.52
CA GLU A 236 -1.72 -11.01 -16.23
C GLU A 236 -2.15 -11.31 -14.79
N ILE A 237 -3.02 -12.29 -14.59
CA ILE A 237 -3.35 -12.82 -13.26
C ILE A 237 -2.26 -13.82 -12.88
N LEU A 238 -1.50 -13.52 -11.85
CA LEU A 238 -0.35 -14.33 -11.40
C LEU A 238 -0.74 -15.35 -10.35
N VAL A 239 -1.59 -14.95 -9.40
CA VAL A 239 -2.09 -15.84 -8.33
C VAL A 239 -3.59 -15.66 -8.20
N THR A 240 -4.30 -16.75 -7.99
CA THR A 240 -5.75 -16.78 -7.74
C THR A 240 -6.06 -17.38 -6.37
N GLY A 241 -7.28 -17.17 -5.86
CA GLY A 241 -7.71 -17.73 -4.57
C GLY A 241 -7.05 -17.06 -3.37
N VAL A 242 -6.60 -15.81 -3.53
CA VAL A 242 -6.06 -14.97 -2.45
C VAL A 242 -7.23 -14.26 -1.75
N ASN A 243 -7.89 -14.98 -0.85
CA ASN A 243 -9.16 -14.55 -0.23
C ASN A 243 -9.04 -13.18 0.45
N ALA A 244 -9.71 -12.18 -0.15
CA ALA A 244 -9.59 -10.77 0.21
C ALA A 244 -8.12 -10.31 0.24
N ALA A 245 -7.47 -10.33 -0.93
CA ALA A 245 -6.08 -9.90 -1.11
C ALA A 245 -5.89 -8.44 -0.69
N ILE A 246 -4.94 -8.16 0.21
CA ILE A 246 -4.68 -6.81 0.73
C ILE A 246 -3.24 -6.37 0.44
N GLY A 247 -2.28 -6.69 1.29
CA GLY A 247 -0.91 -6.20 1.19
C GLY A 247 -0.09 -6.94 0.13
N LEU A 248 0.87 -6.24 -0.45
CA LEU A 248 1.81 -6.76 -1.44
C LEU A 248 3.23 -6.23 -1.16
N ALA A 249 4.23 -7.10 -1.24
CA ALA A 249 5.62 -6.72 -1.14
C ALA A 249 6.48 -7.49 -2.16
N LEU A 250 7.48 -6.83 -2.76
CA LEU A 250 8.34 -7.41 -3.76
C LEU A 250 9.79 -7.54 -3.29
N ASP A 251 10.36 -8.74 -3.36
CA ASP A 251 11.80 -8.97 -3.42
C ASP A 251 12.26 -8.98 -4.88
N ARG A 252 12.54 -7.80 -5.43
CA ARG A 252 12.94 -7.62 -6.83
C ARG A 252 14.26 -8.33 -7.15
N GLN A 253 15.17 -8.43 -6.17
CA GLN A 253 16.48 -9.05 -6.37
C GLN A 253 16.38 -10.57 -6.58
N ARG A 254 15.50 -11.25 -5.82
CA ARG A 254 15.26 -12.69 -5.93
C ARG A 254 14.02 -13.03 -6.76
N ARG A 255 13.40 -12.03 -7.37
CA ARG A 255 12.20 -12.20 -8.20
C ARG A 255 11.08 -12.91 -7.45
N ARG A 256 10.82 -12.54 -6.19
CA ARG A 256 9.74 -13.08 -5.36
C ARG A 256 8.76 -11.97 -4.96
N MET A 257 7.52 -12.35 -4.78
CA MET A 257 6.46 -11.51 -4.20
C MET A 257 5.85 -12.18 -2.97
N PHE A 258 5.36 -11.34 -2.05
CA PHE A 258 4.64 -11.73 -0.84
C PHE A 258 3.34 -10.98 -0.76
N TYR A 259 2.28 -11.65 -0.33
CA TYR A 259 0.95 -11.05 -0.27
C TYR A 259 0.19 -11.54 0.97
N THR A 260 -0.73 -10.71 1.46
CA THR A 260 -1.55 -11.02 2.63
C THR A 260 -3.01 -11.24 2.25
N THR A 261 -3.71 -12.05 3.05
CA THR A 261 -5.16 -12.20 2.99
C THR A 261 -5.80 -11.63 4.24
N LEU A 262 -6.91 -10.90 4.07
CA LEU A 262 -7.63 -10.33 5.20
C LEU A 262 -8.35 -11.42 6.00
N PHE A 263 -9.21 -12.22 5.36
CA PHE A 263 -10.10 -13.14 6.08
C PHE A 263 -9.46 -14.47 6.46
N ASP A 264 -8.50 -14.96 5.70
CA ASP A 264 -7.80 -16.20 6.02
C ASP A 264 -6.56 -15.98 6.89
N ALA A 265 -6.19 -14.72 7.12
CA ALA A 265 -5.01 -14.30 7.88
C ALA A 265 -3.71 -15.01 7.46
N LYS A 266 -3.50 -15.15 6.14
CA LYS A 266 -2.34 -15.85 5.59
C LYS A 266 -1.37 -14.89 4.91
N ILE A 267 -0.11 -15.29 4.91
CA ILE A 267 0.94 -14.72 4.05
C ILE A 267 1.27 -15.74 2.99
N GLY A 268 1.10 -15.35 1.73
CA GLY A 268 1.54 -16.12 0.58
C GLY A 268 2.86 -15.63 0.03
N ALA A 269 3.58 -16.52 -0.64
CA ALA A 269 4.77 -16.22 -1.41
C ALA A 269 4.68 -16.88 -2.78
N ALA A 270 5.15 -16.20 -3.82
CA ALA A 270 5.27 -16.71 -5.17
C ALA A 270 6.46 -16.06 -5.88
N ASP A 271 6.85 -16.63 -7.01
CA ASP A 271 7.75 -15.93 -7.94
C ASP A 271 7.02 -14.72 -8.57
N MET A 272 7.74 -13.70 -9.00
CA MET A 272 7.14 -12.51 -9.62
C MET A 272 6.51 -12.78 -11.00
N ASP A 273 6.55 -14.01 -11.49
CA ASP A 273 5.81 -14.51 -12.67
C ASP A 273 4.62 -15.43 -12.28
N GLY A 274 4.33 -15.55 -11.00
CA GLY A 274 3.23 -16.36 -10.46
C GLY A 274 3.59 -17.80 -10.15
N GLY A 275 4.80 -18.27 -10.51
CA GLY A 275 5.25 -19.61 -10.22
C GLY A 275 5.43 -19.87 -8.73
N GLY A 276 5.35 -21.14 -8.32
CA GLY A 276 5.67 -21.59 -6.96
C GLY A 276 4.81 -21.01 -5.84
N ALA A 277 3.59 -20.56 -6.15
CA ALA A 277 2.69 -19.95 -5.14
C ALA A 277 2.43 -20.93 -3.98
N THR A 278 2.67 -20.46 -2.75
CA THR A 278 2.51 -21.23 -1.51
C THR A 278 2.18 -20.33 -0.33
N TRP A 279 1.52 -20.90 0.68
CA TRP A 279 1.30 -20.23 1.96
C TRP A 279 2.50 -20.47 2.88
N ILE A 280 3.11 -19.41 3.39
CA ILE A 280 4.29 -19.49 4.26
C ILE A 280 3.97 -19.23 5.73
N HIS A 281 2.84 -18.56 6.02
CA HIS A 281 2.41 -18.28 7.39
C HIS A 281 0.88 -18.16 7.48
N THR A 282 0.32 -18.51 8.65
CA THR A 282 -1.08 -18.27 9.03
C THR A 282 -1.13 -17.73 10.44
N SER A 283 -1.81 -16.61 10.65
CA SER A 283 -2.10 -16.02 11.95
C SER A 283 -3.53 -16.35 12.36
N GLU A 284 -3.76 -17.50 12.99
CA GLU A 284 -5.10 -17.95 13.36
C GLU A 284 -5.83 -16.92 14.23
N GLY A 285 -7.11 -16.66 13.91
CA GLY A 285 -7.96 -15.73 14.64
C GLY A 285 -7.63 -14.25 14.37
N SER A 286 -6.93 -13.95 13.28
CA SER A 286 -6.51 -12.61 12.90
C SER A 286 -7.03 -12.20 11.51
N ASN A 287 -6.72 -10.96 11.10
CA ASN A 287 -6.91 -10.42 9.76
C ASN A 287 -5.65 -9.66 9.37
N LEU A 288 -5.02 -10.01 8.24
CA LEU A 288 -3.77 -9.38 7.83
C LEU A 288 -4.03 -8.27 6.80
N THR A 289 -3.28 -7.17 6.95
CA THR A 289 -3.35 -6.02 6.04
C THR A 289 -1.98 -5.78 5.37
N GLY A 290 -1.37 -4.64 5.53
CA GLY A 290 -0.11 -4.30 4.87
C GLY A 290 1.06 -5.23 5.22
N ILE A 291 2.00 -5.33 4.28
CA ILE A 291 3.21 -6.14 4.39
C ILE A 291 4.40 -5.41 3.76
N ALA A 292 5.57 -5.50 4.36
CA ALA A 292 6.81 -4.96 3.82
C ALA A 292 7.94 -6.01 3.87
N PHE A 293 8.66 -6.14 2.77
CA PHE A 293 9.85 -6.98 2.69
C PHE A 293 11.12 -6.17 2.97
N VAL A 294 12.02 -6.71 3.80
CA VAL A 294 13.30 -6.08 4.12
C VAL A 294 14.46 -7.08 4.22
N ARG A 295 15.67 -6.56 4.02
CA ARG A 295 16.92 -7.23 4.35
C ARG A 295 17.58 -6.50 5.52
N LEU A 296 17.55 -7.13 6.69
CA LEU A 296 18.18 -6.60 7.89
C LEU A 296 19.65 -7.06 7.93
N PRO A 297 20.62 -6.18 8.24
CA PRO A 297 21.98 -6.61 8.54
C PRO A 297 22.00 -7.51 9.78
N ASP A 298 22.83 -8.58 9.76
CA ASP A 298 23.00 -9.51 10.88
C ASP A 298 23.73 -8.84 12.04
#